data_4517aad1e6abb30d7447005802d4f315
#
_entry.id   4517aad1e6abb30d7447005802d4f315
#
_cell.length_a   1.000
_cell.length_b   1.000
_cell.length_c   1.000
_cell.angle_alpha   90.00
_cell.angle_beta   90.00
_cell.angle_gamma   90.00
#
_symmetry.space_group_name_H-M   'P 1'
#
loop_
_entity.id
_entity.type
_entity.pdbx_description
1 polymer ?
#
loop_
_entity_poly.entity_id
_entity_poly.type
_entity_poly.pdbx_seq_one_letter_code
_entity_poly.pdbx_strand_id
1 'polypeptide(L)'
;MSGSETAAAPAVSTAAERASLLVLGLAAFMVQADARVIDPLLHVIARDFATTPPNAAIVISSYALPYGLFQLLYGPLGDRIGKLRVMAGCLSVFSVGTFACAFVPNVPVFALLRFLTGVAAAAVIPMSLGYIGDKFPYQTRQIALARFMSALMIGQIVGSTLGGLFGQFFGWRAIFLVLGVVALAVSILLAREGRRFAEPPKAPRPIGASILAVPLAGSVIFVGMLRIVPPLWSLALQLLGGCLLIYALFTQYGGMLRRRGAPLVLGTVLLEGLFVFGGLSYLASSLTDRFGINYAYAGLMVAGFGVGGLVYSVSVKRLIGRVGELGILLLGGALLGVAFVSVGLMPSWHWFVPTVIVLGMGYYTMHGTLQTKATELAPEARGTAVSLFAFFFFMGQATGPQLLGSVLKSRGYGAAFIVAGVGLLTTAVVSRALFARARRQANDARSGAAVGAS
;
A
#
# COMPACT_ATOMS: atom_id res chain seq x y z
N MET A 1 -1.06 -55.60 3.21
CA MET A 1 -0.34 -54.78 4.21
C MET A 1 -0.37 -53.33 3.72
N SER A 2 -1.36 -52.59 4.18
CA SER A 2 -1.58 -51.19 3.83
C SER A 2 -0.81 -50.31 4.83
N GLY A 3 0.31 -49.75 4.37
CA GLY A 3 1.01 -48.73 5.13
C GLY A 3 0.21 -47.42 5.14
N SER A 4 -0.42 -47.08 6.27
CA SER A 4 -0.97 -45.77 6.53
C SER A 4 0.20 -44.80 6.68
N GLU A 5 0.48 -43.99 5.65
CA GLU A 5 1.28 -42.80 5.81
C GLU A 5 0.54 -41.83 6.76
N THR A 6 0.93 -41.88 8.02
CA THR A 6 0.57 -40.84 9.00
C THR A 6 1.13 -39.54 8.51
N ALA A 7 0.24 -38.67 8.03
CA ALA A 7 0.56 -37.27 7.71
C ALA A 7 1.24 -36.62 8.94
N ALA A 8 2.54 -36.39 8.85
CA ALA A 8 3.31 -35.72 9.90
C ALA A 8 2.67 -34.38 10.20
N ALA A 9 2.33 -34.14 11.47
CA ALA A 9 1.84 -32.88 11.94
C ALA A 9 2.79 -31.74 11.51
N PRO A 10 2.30 -30.57 11.10
CA PRO A 10 3.15 -29.48 10.62
C PRO A 10 4.20 -29.15 11.67
N ALA A 11 5.47 -29.24 11.27
CA ALA A 11 6.62 -28.99 12.14
C ALA A 11 6.44 -27.64 12.85
N VAL A 12 6.43 -27.68 14.19
CA VAL A 12 6.32 -26.47 15.03
C VAL A 12 7.52 -25.58 14.72
N SER A 13 7.27 -24.32 14.29
CA SER A 13 8.32 -23.36 14.00
C SER A 13 9.29 -23.22 15.19
N THR A 14 10.58 -23.19 14.92
CA THR A 14 11.62 -23.05 15.96
C THR A 14 11.45 -21.73 16.73
N ALA A 15 11.95 -21.66 17.96
CA ALA A 15 11.92 -20.42 18.75
C ALA A 15 12.58 -19.24 18.01
N ALA A 16 13.65 -19.50 17.26
CA ALA A 16 14.34 -18.52 16.44
C ALA A 16 13.47 -18.01 15.28
N GLU A 17 12.77 -18.90 14.57
CA GLU A 17 11.83 -18.51 13.51
C GLU A 17 10.67 -17.65 14.03
N ARG A 18 10.16 -17.97 15.23
CA ARG A 18 9.10 -17.19 15.88
C ARG A 18 9.60 -15.79 16.25
N ALA A 19 10.81 -15.67 16.80
CA ALA A 19 11.42 -14.40 17.15
C ALA A 19 11.64 -13.52 15.91
N SER A 20 12.20 -14.06 14.85
CA SER A 20 12.38 -13.34 13.58
C SER A 20 11.04 -12.88 12.99
N LEU A 21 10.02 -13.76 12.99
CA LEU A 21 8.69 -13.41 12.48
C LEU A 21 8.02 -12.31 13.31
N LEU A 22 8.19 -12.32 14.64
CA LEU A 22 7.68 -11.27 15.50
C LEU A 22 8.32 -9.91 15.17
N VAL A 23 9.66 -9.86 15.01
CA VAL A 23 10.36 -8.61 14.71
C VAL A 23 10.00 -8.08 13.31
N LEU A 24 9.84 -8.96 12.32
CA LEU A 24 9.34 -8.59 11.00
C LEU A 24 7.91 -8.05 11.06
N GLY A 25 7.05 -8.70 11.85
CA GLY A 25 5.67 -8.25 12.09
C GLY A 25 5.62 -6.88 12.77
N LEU A 26 6.48 -6.64 13.77
CA LEU A 26 6.58 -5.33 14.43
C LEU A 26 7.06 -4.23 13.47
N ALA A 27 8.03 -4.53 12.59
CA ALA A 27 8.48 -3.59 11.56
C ALA A 27 7.35 -3.24 10.57
N ALA A 28 6.62 -4.25 10.11
CA ALA A 28 5.47 -4.08 9.22
C ALA A 28 4.33 -3.29 9.89
N PHE A 29 4.02 -3.61 11.15
CA PHE A 29 3.07 -2.86 11.96
C PHE A 29 3.44 -1.39 12.07
N MET A 30 4.71 -1.07 12.39
CA MET A 30 5.18 0.31 12.56
C MET A 30 5.05 1.13 11.29
N VAL A 31 5.51 0.59 10.15
CA VAL A 31 5.43 1.26 8.86
C VAL A 31 3.97 1.51 8.46
N GLN A 32 3.09 0.55 8.74
CA GLN A 32 1.69 0.66 8.37
C GLN A 32 0.91 1.58 9.32
N ALA A 33 1.24 1.59 10.61
CA ALA A 33 0.68 2.53 11.57
C ALA A 33 1.06 3.98 11.22
N ASP A 34 2.34 4.23 10.93
CA ASP A 34 2.82 5.56 10.51
C ASP A 34 2.19 6.02 9.17
N ALA A 35 1.96 5.10 8.24
CA ALA A 35 1.28 5.42 6.98
C ALA A 35 -0.17 5.88 7.18
N ARG A 36 -0.87 5.39 8.21
CA ARG A 36 -2.29 5.65 8.46
C ARG A 36 -2.56 6.70 9.54
N VAL A 37 -1.57 7.04 10.34
CA VAL A 37 -1.72 8.00 11.44
C VAL A 37 -2.15 9.39 10.98
N ILE A 38 -1.77 9.78 9.77
CA ILE A 38 -2.06 11.11 9.22
C ILE A 38 -3.51 11.26 8.76
N ASP A 39 -4.17 10.18 8.34
CA ASP A 39 -5.52 10.25 7.80
C ASP A 39 -6.50 11.00 8.73
N PRO A 40 -6.64 10.67 10.03
CA PRO A 40 -7.47 11.43 10.95
C PRO A 40 -6.85 12.78 11.39
N LEU A 41 -5.54 12.95 11.24
CA LEU A 41 -4.82 14.17 11.62
C LEU A 41 -4.84 15.26 10.53
N LEU A 42 -5.26 14.94 9.31
CA LEU A 42 -5.14 15.82 8.15
C LEU A 42 -5.78 17.19 8.40
N HIS A 43 -6.95 17.23 9.05
CA HIS A 43 -7.63 18.47 9.39
C HIS A 43 -6.89 19.28 10.46
N VAL A 44 -6.38 18.59 11.52
CA VAL A 44 -5.61 19.23 12.59
C VAL A 44 -4.33 19.84 12.05
N ILE A 45 -3.62 19.09 11.19
CA ILE A 45 -2.40 19.55 10.51
C ILE A 45 -2.70 20.76 9.62
N ALA A 46 -3.78 20.68 8.83
CA ALA A 46 -4.19 21.78 7.97
C ALA A 46 -4.47 23.07 8.75
N ARG A 47 -5.16 22.96 9.88
CA ARG A 47 -5.45 24.09 10.77
C ARG A 47 -4.18 24.67 11.42
N ASP A 48 -3.27 23.82 11.89
CA ASP A 48 -2.03 24.23 12.56
C ASP A 48 -1.09 25.00 11.62
N PHE A 49 -1.07 24.62 10.34
CA PHE A 49 -0.29 25.31 9.29
C PHE A 49 -1.10 26.36 8.50
N ALA A 50 -2.26 26.78 8.99
CA ALA A 50 -3.13 27.78 8.33
C ALA A 50 -3.39 27.46 6.83
N THR A 51 -3.64 26.19 6.50
CA THR A 51 -3.90 25.71 5.13
C THR A 51 -5.18 24.86 5.07
N THR A 52 -5.50 24.34 3.90
CA THR A 52 -6.68 23.48 3.70
C THR A 52 -6.30 21.98 3.75
N PRO A 53 -7.22 21.08 4.15
CA PRO A 53 -6.96 19.63 4.12
C PRO A 53 -6.45 19.12 2.76
N PRO A 54 -6.98 19.55 1.59
CA PRO A 54 -6.40 19.16 0.31
C PRO A 54 -4.96 19.63 0.07
N ASN A 55 -4.55 20.78 0.61
CA ASN A 55 -3.16 21.22 0.51
C ASN A 55 -2.25 20.42 1.46
N ALA A 56 -2.72 20.15 2.68
CA ALA A 56 -2.00 19.32 3.65
C ALA A 56 -1.87 17.86 3.19
N ALA A 57 -2.76 17.36 2.31
CA ALA A 57 -2.71 16.00 1.80
C ALA A 57 -1.44 15.66 0.99
N ILE A 58 -0.64 16.69 0.61
CA ILE A 58 0.69 16.46 0.04
C ILE A 58 1.58 15.62 0.97
N VAL A 59 1.40 15.73 2.28
CA VAL A 59 2.14 14.97 3.29
C VAL A 59 1.89 13.46 3.17
N ILE A 60 0.66 13.05 2.80
CA ILE A 60 0.30 11.65 2.51
C ILE A 60 0.93 11.19 1.20
N SER A 61 0.77 11.99 0.15
CA SER A 61 1.33 11.69 -1.18
C SER A 61 2.86 11.62 -1.16
N SER A 62 3.51 12.47 -0.37
CA SER A 62 4.97 12.51 -0.20
C SER A 62 5.54 11.26 0.45
N TYR A 63 4.74 10.51 1.22
CA TYR A 63 5.13 9.20 1.74
C TYR A 63 4.86 8.08 0.72
N ALA A 64 3.69 8.08 0.11
CA ALA A 64 3.27 7.01 -0.78
C ALA A 64 4.09 6.95 -2.08
N LEU A 65 4.46 8.10 -2.64
CA LEU A 65 5.24 8.20 -3.88
C LEU A 65 6.61 7.49 -3.75
N PRO A 66 7.51 7.87 -2.82
CA PRO A 66 8.79 7.18 -2.69
C PRO A 66 8.62 5.75 -2.19
N TYR A 67 7.60 5.46 -1.39
CA TYR A 67 7.32 4.10 -0.95
C TYR A 67 7.13 3.16 -2.14
N GLY A 68 6.33 3.54 -3.14
CA GLY A 68 6.13 2.74 -4.35
C GLY A 68 7.39 2.64 -5.21
N LEU A 69 8.08 3.76 -5.44
CA LEU A 69 9.26 3.84 -6.29
C LEU A 69 10.43 3.01 -5.75
N PHE A 70 10.75 3.18 -4.48
CA PHE A 70 11.93 2.57 -3.88
C PHE A 70 11.74 1.07 -3.60
N GLN A 71 10.52 0.54 -3.57
CA GLN A 71 10.30 -0.92 -3.51
C GLN A 71 11.01 -1.67 -4.64
N LEU A 72 11.12 -1.06 -5.83
CA LEU A 72 11.80 -1.66 -6.98
C LEU A 72 13.31 -1.82 -6.76
N LEU A 73 13.91 -1.00 -5.88
CA LEU A 73 15.35 -1.03 -5.58
C LEU A 73 15.71 -2.02 -4.49
N TYR A 74 14.83 -2.20 -3.51
CA TYR A 74 15.17 -2.94 -2.30
C TYR A 74 15.34 -4.44 -2.53
N GLY A 75 14.71 -5.03 -3.54
CA GLY A 75 14.93 -6.42 -3.92
C GLY A 75 16.40 -6.73 -4.16
N PRO A 76 17.01 -6.13 -5.20
CA PRO A 76 18.45 -6.31 -5.50
C PRO A 76 19.39 -5.89 -4.36
N LEU A 77 19.03 -4.85 -3.61
CA LEU A 77 19.85 -4.36 -2.51
C LEU A 77 19.88 -5.36 -1.33
N GLY A 78 18.73 -5.94 -1.01
CA GLY A 78 18.62 -6.95 0.04
C GLY A 78 19.36 -8.24 -0.27
N ASP A 79 19.40 -8.64 -1.55
CA ASP A 79 20.14 -9.81 -1.99
C ASP A 79 21.68 -9.61 -1.88
N ARG A 80 22.17 -8.36 -1.96
CA ARG A 80 23.61 -8.03 -1.84
C ARG A 80 24.07 -7.86 -0.41
N ILE A 81 23.35 -7.08 0.39
CA ILE A 81 23.78 -6.64 1.73
C ILE A 81 23.22 -7.56 2.82
N GLY A 82 22.14 -8.29 2.50
CA GLY A 82 21.35 -9.08 3.44
C GLY A 82 20.06 -8.35 3.86
N LYS A 83 18.93 -9.05 3.74
CA LYS A 83 17.58 -8.49 3.91
C LYS A 83 17.38 -7.83 5.28
N LEU A 84 17.76 -8.51 6.37
CA LEU A 84 17.60 -7.98 7.74
C LEU A 84 18.48 -6.75 7.99
N ARG A 85 19.70 -6.70 7.43
CA ARG A 85 20.59 -5.55 7.58
C ARG A 85 20.06 -4.31 6.87
N VAL A 86 19.57 -4.48 5.63
CA VAL A 86 18.95 -3.39 4.88
C VAL A 86 17.72 -2.87 5.62
N MET A 87 16.83 -3.77 6.10
CA MET A 87 15.66 -3.37 6.86
C MET A 87 16.00 -2.61 8.14
N ALA A 88 17.02 -3.08 8.90
CA ALA A 88 17.44 -2.42 10.12
C ALA A 88 17.98 -1.00 9.84
N GLY A 89 18.84 -0.84 8.83
CA GLY A 89 19.33 0.48 8.41
C GLY A 89 18.19 1.41 7.94
N CYS A 90 17.32 0.91 7.10
CA CYS A 90 16.17 1.67 6.63
C CYS A 90 15.23 2.06 7.78
N LEU A 91 14.94 1.13 8.71
CA LEU A 91 14.07 1.43 9.84
C LEU A 91 14.71 2.39 10.85
N SER A 92 16.05 2.45 10.94
CA SER A 92 16.75 3.50 11.70
C SER A 92 16.53 4.88 11.09
N VAL A 93 16.70 5.01 9.77
CA VAL A 93 16.42 6.26 9.02
C VAL A 93 14.94 6.65 9.16
N PHE A 94 14.05 5.68 9.02
CA PHE A 94 12.61 5.87 9.23
C PHE A 94 12.30 6.41 10.64
N SER A 95 12.90 5.82 11.68
CA SER A 95 12.72 6.23 13.07
C SER A 95 13.14 7.69 13.29
N VAL A 96 14.33 8.07 12.83
CA VAL A 96 14.83 9.45 12.94
C VAL A 96 13.94 10.42 12.16
N GLY A 97 13.56 10.07 10.93
CA GLY A 97 12.69 10.90 10.10
C GLY A 97 11.29 11.06 10.71
N THR A 98 10.70 9.97 11.22
CA THR A 98 9.39 10.01 11.90
C THR A 98 9.46 10.86 13.17
N PHE A 99 10.50 10.69 13.99
CA PHE A 99 10.71 11.52 15.17
C PHE A 99 10.85 13.02 14.80
N ALA A 100 11.62 13.33 13.75
CA ALA A 100 11.81 14.69 13.25
C ALA A 100 10.51 15.34 12.75
N CYS A 101 9.52 14.55 12.29
CA CYS A 101 8.21 15.05 11.91
C CYS A 101 7.46 15.79 13.02
N ALA A 102 7.80 15.55 14.29
CA ALA A 102 7.23 16.29 15.42
C ALA A 102 7.67 17.76 15.48
N PHE A 103 8.79 18.13 14.86
CA PHE A 103 9.42 19.45 14.97
C PHE A 103 9.30 20.29 13.69
N VAL A 104 8.49 19.89 12.74
CA VAL A 104 8.38 20.57 11.44
C VAL A 104 7.75 21.94 11.56
N PRO A 105 8.34 22.98 10.92
CA PRO A 105 7.83 24.35 10.98
C PRO A 105 6.74 24.63 9.94
N ASN A 106 6.66 23.84 8.86
CA ASN A 106 5.73 24.09 7.74
C ASN A 106 5.46 22.80 6.94
N VAL A 107 4.45 22.86 6.07
CA VAL A 107 4.03 21.71 5.24
C VAL A 107 5.13 21.21 4.28
N PRO A 108 5.91 22.06 3.56
CA PRO A 108 6.99 21.59 2.71
C PRO A 108 8.07 20.78 3.44
N VAL A 109 8.51 21.22 4.62
CA VAL A 109 9.49 20.48 5.43
C VAL A 109 8.89 19.18 5.93
N PHE A 110 7.62 19.18 6.33
CA PHE A 110 6.91 17.97 6.70
C PHE A 110 6.84 16.98 5.53
N ALA A 111 6.45 17.45 4.33
CA ALA A 111 6.42 16.63 3.13
C ALA A 111 7.80 16.05 2.78
N LEU A 112 8.90 16.82 2.96
CA LEU A 112 10.26 16.33 2.76
C LEU A 112 10.61 15.18 3.73
N LEU A 113 10.32 15.34 5.01
CA LEU A 113 10.55 14.27 5.99
C LEU A 113 9.68 13.05 5.69
N ARG A 114 8.42 13.24 5.27
CA ARG A 114 7.56 12.15 4.82
C ARG A 114 8.11 11.44 3.58
N PHE A 115 8.71 12.17 2.66
CA PHE A 115 9.40 11.57 1.51
C PHE A 115 10.53 10.67 1.96
N LEU A 116 11.41 11.15 2.84
CA LEU A 116 12.54 10.37 3.38
C LEU A 116 12.07 9.15 4.18
N THR A 117 11.04 9.30 5.02
CA THR A 117 10.46 8.16 5.76
C THR A 117 9.78 7.17 4.83
N GLY A 118 9.14 7.62 3.74
CA GLY A 118 8.56 6.76 2.71
C GLY A 118 9.61 5.96 1.94
N VAL A 119 10.75 6.58 1.60
CA VAL A 119 11.92 5.87 1.04
C VAL A 119 12.35 4.73 1.97
N ALA A 120 12.56 5.04 3.24
CA ALA A 120 13.04 4.07 4.21
C ALA A 120 12.01 2.94 4.48
N ALA A 121 10.73 3.30 4.62
CA ALA A 121 9.65 2.36 4.86
C ALA A 121 9.45 1.34 3.72
N ALA A 122 9.74 1.73 2.49
CA ALA A 122 9.59 0.91 1.30
C ALA A 122 10.40 -0.41 1.32
N ALA A 123 11.44 -0.49 2.15
CA ALA A 123 12.26 -1.69 2.31
C ALA A 123 11.53 -2.80 3.07
N VAL A 124 10.63 -2.47 4.01
CA VAL A 124 10.16 -3.41 5.03
C VAL A 124 9.34 -4.56 4.44
N ILE A 125 8.33 -4.28 3.62
CA ILE A 125 7.45 -5.33 3.09
C ILE A 125 8.20 -6.28 2.13
N PRO A 126 8.87 -5.81 1.06
CA PRO A 126 9.51 -6.73 0.12
C PRO A 126 10.64 -7.55 0.75
N MET A 127 11.41 -6.94 1.67
CA MET A 127 12.47 -7.64 2.39
C MET A 127 11.91 -8.70 3.33
N SER A 128 10.83 -8.39 4.06
CA SER A 128 10.16 -9.35 4.96
C SER A 128 9.60 -10.54 4.20
N LEU A 129 8.89 -10.30 3.08
CA LEU A 129 8.35 -11.36 2.24
C LEU A 129 9.47 -12.22 1.64
N GLY A 130 10.55 -11.59 1.17
CA GLY A 130 11.73 -12.30 0.70
C GLY A 130 12.40 -13.13 1.79
N TYR A 131 12.56 -12.61 3.00
CA TYR A 131 13.12 -13.34 4.14
C TYR A 131 12.25 -14.54 4.54
N ILE A 132 10.93 -14.34 4.64
CA ILE A 132 9.99 -15.44 4.93
C ILE A 132 10.06 -16.50 3.84
N GLY A 133 10.15 -16.09 2.56
CA GLY A 133 10.31 -17.01 1.43
C GLY A 133 11.58 -17.84 1.49
N ASP A 134 12.70 -17.28 1.95
CA ASP A 134 14.00 -17.95 2.01
C ASP A 134 14.17 -18.84 3.25
N LYS A 135 13.61 -18.44 4.40
CA LYS A 135 13.89 -19.08 5.70
C LYS A 135 12.81 -20.04 6.17
N PHE A 136 11.57 -19.86 5.75
CA PHE A 136 10.48 -20.70 6.22
C PHE A 136 10.22 -21.88 5.26
N PRO A 137 10.17 -23.13 5.76
CA PRO A 137 9.79 -24.28 4.97
C PRO A 137 8.44 -24.11 4.29
N TYR A 138 8.25 -24.72 3.14
CA TYR A 138 7.02 -24.57 2.34
C TYR A 138 5.74 -24.80 3.16
N GLN A 139 5.76 -25.80 4.05
CA GLN A 139 4.61 -26.21 4.88
C GLN A 139 4.20 -25.11 5.90
N THR A 140 5.16 -24.36 6.45
CA THR A 140 4.92 -23.33 7.48
C THR A 140 4.88 -21.92 6.91
N ARG A 141 5.34 -21.73 5.67
CA ARG A 141 5.46 -20.42 5.01
C ARG A 141 4.12 -19.67 4.92
N GLN A 142 3.04 -20.37 4.59
CA GLN A 142 1.72 -19.73 4.50
C GLN A 142 1.25 -19.18 5.85
N ILE A 143 1.54 -19.88 6.95
CA ILE A 143 1.22 -19.43 8.31
C ILE A 143 2.05 -18.20 8.67
N ALA A 144 3.35 -18.19 8.33
CA ALA A 144 4.23 -17.04 8.55
C ALA A 144 3.77 -15.81 7.78
N LEU A 145 3.43 -15.97 6.51
CA LEU A 145 2.87 -14.89 5.68
C LEU A 145 1.55 -14.37 6.23
N ALA A 146 0.65 -15.24 6.66
CA ALA A 146 -0.63 -14.83 7.25
C ALA A 146 -0.43 -14.00 8.53
N ARG A 147 0.49 -14.39 9.42
CA ARG A 147 0.84 -13.63 10.63
C ARG A 147 1.45 -12.27 10.29
N PHE A 148 2.34 -12.22 9.30
CA PHE A 148 2.93 -10.99 8.82
C PHE A 148 1.85 -10.03 8.25
N MET A 149 0.93 -10.53 7.44
CA MET A 149 -0.18 -9.75 6.90
C MET A 149 -1.14 -9.25 8.00
N SER A 150 -1.39 -10.08 9.03
CA SER A 150 -2.17 -9.65 10.20
C SER A 150 -1.52 -8.47 10.93
N ALA A 151 -0.19 -8.46 11.06
CA ALA A 151 0.53 -7.34 11.67
C ALA A 151 0.36 -6.03 10.87
N LEU A 152 0.37 -6.09 9.53
CA LEU A 152 0.07 -4.95 8.66
C LEU A 152 -1.35 -4.41 8.90
N MET A 153 -2.35 -5.30 8.95
CA MET A 153 -3.75 -4.92 9.17
C MET A 153 -3.95 -4.29 10.54
N ILE A 154 -3.34 -4.87 11.58
CA ILE A 154 -3.39 -4.31 12.95
C ILE A 154 -2.71 -2.94 12.97
N GLY A 155 -1.58 -2.78 12.29
CA GLY A 155 -0.90 -1.49 12.13
C GLY A 155 -1.80 -0.42 11.51
N GLN A 156 -2.56 -0.75 10.48
CA GLN A 156 -3.54 0.16 9.88
C GLN A 156 -4.61 0.63 10.88
N ILE A 157 -5.21 -0.32 11.61
CA ILE A 157 -6.27 -0.04 12.59
C ILE A 157 -5.72 0.85 13.71
N VAL A 158 -4.59 0.44 14.29
CA VAL A 158 -3.97 1.15 15.41
C VAL A 158 -3.46 2.52 14.98
N GLY A 159 -2.85 2.65 13.79
CA GLY A 159 -2.37 3.92 13.27
C GLY A 159 -3.48 4.95 13.13
N SER A 160 -4.59 4.59 12.49
CA SER A 160 -5.76 5.48 12.35
C SER A 160 -6.37 5.84 13.70
N THR A 161 -6.52 4.86 14.60
CA THR A 161 -7.08 5.11 15.96
C THR A 161 -6.17 6.03 16.77
N LEU A 162 -4.87 5.74 16.84
CA LEU A 162 -3.91 6.55 17.60
C LEU A 162 -3.78 7.97 17.01
N GLY A 163 -3.82 8.11 15.66
CA GLY A 163 -3.83 9.42 15.03
C GLY A 163 -4.99 10.29 15.54
N GLY A 164 -6.19 9.75 15.54
CA GLY A 164 -7.36 10.45 16.08
C GLY A 164 -7.26 10.79 17.57
N LEU A 165 -6.84 9.83 18.41
CA LEU A 165 -6.64 10.04 19.85
C LEU A 165 -5.59 11.11 20.16
N PHE A 166 -4.42 11.02 19.52
CA PHE A 166 -3.36 12.00 19.73
C PHE A 166 -3.73 13.38 19.20
N GLY A 167 -4.39 13.46 18.04
CA GLY A 167 -4.91 14.70 17.52
C GLY A 167 -5.89 15.42 18.45
N GLN A 168 -6.68 14.65 19.21
CA GLN A 168 -7.66 15.18 20.16
C GLN A 168 -7.07 15.59 21.49
N PHE A 169 -6.18 14.78 22.11
CA PHE A 169 -5.81 14.91 23.51
C PHE A 169 -4.37 15.39 23.75
N PHE A 170 -3.43 15.04 22.86
CA PHE A 170 -1.99 15.26 23.07
C PHE A 170 -1.35 16.16 22.01
N GLY A 171 -2.09 16.53 20.98
CA GLY A 171 -1.57 17.20 19.79
C GLY A 171 -0.93 16.23 18.79
N TRP A 172 -1.09 16.54 17.51
CA TRP A 172 -0.67 15.66 16.42
C TRP A 172 0.84 15.39 16.37
N ARG A 173 1.67 16.30 16.90
CA ARG A 173 3.13 16.14 16.95
C ARG A 173 3.57 15.02 17.90
N ALA A 174 2.87 14.82 18.99
CA ALA A 174 3.22 13.83 20.02
C ALA A 174 3.23 12.38 19.48
N ILE A 175 2.34 12.04 18.54
CA ILE A 175 2.33 10.68 17.97
C ILE A 175 3.60 10.37 17.20
N PHE A 176 4.20 11.35 16.48
CA PHE A 176 5.45 11.16 15.75
C PHE A 176 6.63 10.93 16.69
N LEU A 177 6.65 11.53 17.87
CA LEU A 177 7.64 11.23 18.92
C LEU A 177 7.52 9.77 19.37
N VAL A 178 6.30 9.32 19.69
CA VAL A 178 6.05 7.95 20.13
C VAL A 178 6.41 6.94 19.04
N LEU A 179 5.92 7.15 17.81
CA LEU A 179 6.21 6.25 16.69
C LEU A 179 7.71 6.22 16.38
N GLY A 180 8.39 7.36 16.41
CA GLY A 180 9.83 7.42 16.19
C GLY A 180 10.62 6.62 17.23
N VAL A 181 10.29 6.76 18.52
CA VAL A 181 10.97 6.00 19.60
C VAL A 181 10.69 4.49 19.48
N VAL A 182 9.43 4.10 19.23
CA VAL A 182 9.08 2.67 19.05
C VAL A 182 9.74 2.09 17.81
N ALA A 183 9.78 2.81 16.70
CA ALA A 183 10.46 2.39 15.48
C ALA A 183 11.98 2.21 15.71
N LEU A 184 12.62 3.05 16.53
CA LEU A 184 14.01 2.88 16.91
C LEU A 184 14.23 1.57 17.67
N ALA A 185 13.37 1.27 18.64
CA ALA A 185 13.44 0.01 19.37
C ALA A 185 13.32 -1.21 18.44
N VAL A 186 12.37 -1.18 17.51
CA VAL A 186 12.19 -2.25 16.51
C VAL A 186 13.40 -2.34 15.56
N SER A 187 13.97 -1.21 15.17
CA SER A 187 15.21 -1.18 14.36
C SER A 187 16.38 -1.85 15.07
N ILE A 188 16.57 -1.60 16.37
CA ILE A 188 17.59 -2.24 17.18
C ILE A 188 17.35 -3.76 17.27
N LEU A 189 16.09 -4.19 17.44
CA LEU A 189 15.75 -5.62 17.43
C LEU A 189 16.08 -6.26 16.08
N LEU A 190 15.75 -5.63 14.96
CA LEU A 190 16.12 -6.09 13.62
C LEU A 190 17.62 -6.17 13.41
N ALA A 191 18.37 -5.18 13.91
CA ALA A 191 19.82 -5.19 13.81
C ALA A 191 20.46 -6.35 14.61
N ARG A 192 19.89 -6.67 15.78
CA ARG A 192 20.30 -7.83 16.59
C ARG A 192 20.01 -9.13 15.87
N GLU A 193 18.81 -9.30 15.31
CA GLU A 193 18.47 -10.48 14.52
C GLU A 193 19.35 -10.60 13.27
N GLY A 194 19.63 -9.50 12.56
CA GLY A 194 20.52 -9.48 11.40
C GLY A 194 21.96 -9.88 11.71
N ARG A 195 22.44 -9.69 12.95
CA ARG A 195 23.73 -10.19 13.41
C ARG A 195 23.71 -11.69 13.74
N ARG A 196 22.61 -12.19 14.29
CA ARG A 196 22.43 -13.62 14.62
C ARG A 196 22.33 -14.50 13.37
N PHE A 197 21.65 -14.01 12.36
CA PHE A 197 21.37 -14.71 11.10
C PHE A 197 22.09 -14.07 9.91
N ALA A 198 23.39 -13.75 10.09
CA ALA A 198 24.18 -13.16 9.01
C ALA A 198 24.21 -14.10 7.80
N GLU A 199 23.51 -13.69 6.74
CA GLU A 199 23.57 -14.38 5.45
C GLU A 199 24.88 -13.99 4.75
N PRO A 200 25.60 -14.97 4.16
CA PRO A 200 26.70 -14.63 3.28
C PRO A 200 26.16 -13.81 2.10
N PRO A 201 26.83 -12.73 1.69
CA PRO A 201 26.43 -11.95 0.55
C PRO A 201 26.34 -12.84 -0.69
N LYS A 202 25.19 -12.85 -1.37
CA LYS A 202 25.05 -13.53 -2.66
C LYS A 202 25.86 -12.75 -3.71
N ALA A 203 26.39 -13.47 -4.70
CA ALA A 203 27.12 -12.86 -5.80
C ALA A 203 26.37 -11.66 -6.38
N PRO A 204 26.99 -10.49 -6.51
CA PRO A 204 26.32 -9.26 -6.89
C PRO A 204 25.78 -9.37 -8.32
N ARG A 205 24.45 -9.36 -8.49
CA ARG A 205 23.84 -9.09 -9.79
C ARG A 205 24.08 -7.62 -10.13
N PRO A 206 24.49 -7.26 -11.34
CA PRO A 206 24.69 -5.86 -11.69
C PRO A 206 23.36 -5.10 -11.52
N ILE A 207 23.41 -4.02 -10.75
CA ILE A 207 22.30 -3.05 -10.71
C ILE A 207 22.42 -2.26 -12.00
N GLY A 208 21.52 -2.45 -12.94
CA GLY A 208 21.50 -1.66 -14.17
C GLY A 208 21.36 -0.16 -13.85
N ALA A 209 22.05 0.69 -14.59
CA ALA A 209 21.98 2.15 -14.40
C ALA A 209 20.54 2.68 -14.44
N SER A 210 19.66 2.02 -15.19
CA SER A 210 18.24 2.33 -15.30
C SER A 210 17.46 2.16 -13.98
N ILE A 211 17.91 1.31 -13.03
CA ILE A 211 17.31 1.23 -11.70
C ILE A 211 17.51 2.56 -10.93
N LEU A 212 18.65 3.22 -11.11
CA LEU A 212 18.94 4.50 -10.48
C LEU A 212 18.08 5.66 -11.06
N ALA A 213 17.57 5.49 -12.29
CA ALA A 213 16.66 6.47 -12.88
C ALA A 213 15.29 6.53 -12.16
N VAL A 214 14.86 5.44 -11.50
CA VAL A 214 13.59 5.41 -10.73
C VAL A 214 13.60 6.38 -9.54
N PRO A 215 14.59 6.31 -8.61
CA PRO A 215 14.65 7.27 -7.51
C PRO A 215 14.90 8.71 -7.99
N LEU A 216 15.69 8.92 -9.03
CA LEU A 216 15.89 10.24 -9.62
C LEU A 216 14.58 10.82 -10.14
N ALA A 217 13.82 10.04 -10.92
CA ALA A 217 12.51 10.42 -11.42
C ALA A 217 11.56 10.79 -10.27
N GLY A 218 11.51 9.98 -9.21
CA GLY A 218 10.70 10.24 -8.03
C GLY A 218 11.07 11.52 -7.30
N SER A 219 12.37 11.79 -7.14
CA SER A 219 12.86 13.01 -6.51
C SER A 219 12.48 14.26 -7.34
N VAL A 220 12.59 14.18 -8.66
CA VAL A 220 12.22 15.28 -9.57
C VAL A 220 10.70 15.53 -9.53
N ILE A 221 9.88 14.48 -9.57
CA ILE A 221 8.42 14.61 -9.42
C ILE A 221 8.08 15.23 -8.06
N PHE A 222 8.73 14.77 -7.00
CA PHE A 222 8.50 15.26 -5.64
C PHE A 222 8.79 16.76 -5.51
N VAL A 223 9.94 17.24 -6.01
CA VAL A 223 10.28 18.68 -6.01
C VAL A 223 9.22 19.49 -6.74
N GLY A 224 8.73 18.99 -7.89
CA GLY A 224 7.62 19.61 -8.59
C GLY A 224 6.32 19.64 -7.77
N MET A 225 6.03 18.60 -6.98
CA MET A 225 4.83 18.54 -6.13
C MET A 225 4.88 19.52 -4.95
N LEU A 226 6.05 19.85 -4.42
CA LEU A 226 6.20 20.77 -3.28
C LEU A 226 5.74 22.20 -3.61
N ARG A 227 5.63 22.57 -4.89
CA ARG A 227 5.23 23.91 -5.35
C ARG A 227 6.06 25.05 -4.75
N ILE A 228 7.32 24.75 -4.41
CA ILE A 228 8.32 25.75 -3.94
C ILE A 228 8.92 26.55 -5.10
N VAL A 229 8.66 26.13 -6.32
CA VAL A 229 9.06 26.78 -7.58
C VAL A 229 7.82 27.32 -8.30
N PRO A 230 7.96 28.30 -9.22
CA PRO A 230 6.84 28.81 -10.00
C PRO A 230 6.02 27.70 -10.68
N PRO A 231 4.71 27.88 -10.91
CA PRO A 231 3.82 26.82 -11.41
C PRO A 231 4.28 26.16 -12.71
N LEU A 232 4.86 26.95 -13.63
CA LEU A 232 5.38 26.41 -14.90
C LEU A 232 6.56 25.44 -14.68
N TRP A 233 7.50 25.80 -13.81
CA TRP A 233 8.63 24.94 -13.45
C TRP A 233 8.18 23.71 -12.66
N SER A 234 7.20 23.87 -11.78
CA SER A 234 6.58 22.77 -11.05
C SER A 234 6.01 21.73 -12.03
N LEU A 235 5.27 22.16 -13.05
CA LEU A 235 4.75 21.28 -14.09
C LEU A 235 5.88 20.66 -14.93
N ALA A 236 6.88 21.46 -15.33
CA ALA A 236 8.01 20.97 -16.10
C ALA A 236 8.80 19.86 -15.37
N LEU A 237 9.04 20.03 -14.06
CA LEU A 237 9.70 19.02 -13.24
C LEU A 237 8.85 17.74 -13.13
N GLN A 238 7.54 17.84 -12.94
CA GLN A 238 6.66 16.67 -12.89
C GLN A 238 6.65 15.93 -14.24
N LEU A 239 6.60 16.64 -15.36
CA LEU A 239 6.67 16.04 -16.70
C LEU A 239 8.03 15.38 -16.96
N LEU A 240 9.13 16.06 -16.63
CA LEU A 240 10.48 15.50 -16.76
C LEU A 240 10.65 14.24 -15.93
N GLY A 241 10.26 14.28 -14.65
CA GLY A 241 10.29 13.11 -13.77
C GLY A 241 9.40 11.97 -14.28
N GLY A 242 8.22 12.29 -14.80
CA GLY A 242 7.32 11.34 -15.43
C GLY A 242 7.95 10.66 -16.67
N CYS A 243 8.59 11.42 -17.53
CA CYS A 243 9.32 10.88 -18.70
C CYS A 243 10.48 9.98 -18.30
N LEU A 244 11.29 10.40 -17.30
CA LEU A 244 12.36 9.58 -16.75
C LEU A 244 11.84 8.27 -16.13
N LEU A 245 10.72 8.33 -15.43
CA LEU A 245 10.09 7.16 -14.85
C LEU A 245 9.56 6.19 -15.90
N ILE A 246 8.91 6.71 -16.94
CA ILE A 246 8.44 5.91 -18.08
C ILE A 246 9.64 5.25 -18.77
N TYR A 247 10.70 5.99 -19.03
CA TYR A 247 11.93 5.45 -19.63
C TYR A 247 12.52 4.33 -18.76
N ALA A 248 12.66 4.54 -17.46
CA ALA A 248 13.18 3.53 -16.54
C ALA A 248 12.30 2.26 -16.50
N LEU A 249 10.99 2.42 -16.48
CA LEU A 249 10.05 1.30 -16.49
C LEU A 249 10.13 0.49 -17.79
N PHE A 250 10.15 1.16 -18.93
CA PHE A 250 10.22 0.44 -20.23
C PHE A 250 11.56 -0.24 -20.44
N THR A 251 12.66 0.36 -20.01
CA THR A 251 14.00 -0.27 -20.15
C THR A 251 14.19 -1.46 -19.22
N GLN A 252 13.68 -1.38 -17.97
CA GLN A 252 13.85 -2.43 -16.98
C GLN A 252 12.76 -3.50 -17.04
N TYR A 253 11.53 -3.09 -17.20
CA TYR A 253 10.34 -3.93 -17.06
C TYR A 253 9.54 -4.07 -18.36
N GLY A 254 10.07 -3.60 -19.49
CA GLY A 254 9.39 -3.62 -20.79
C GLY A 254 8.91 -5.01 -21.20
N GLY A 255 9.71 -6.05 -20.94
CA GLY A 255 9.31 -7.43 -21.17
C GLY A 255 8.12 -7.87 -20.33
N MET A 256 8.03 -7.41 -19.06
CA MET A 256 6.90 -7.65 -18.19
C MET A 256 5.66 -6.85 -18.59
N LEU A 257 5.84 -5.57 -18.91
CA LEU A 257 4.75 -4.67 -19.31
C LEU A 257 4.06 -5.12 -20.60
N ARG A 258 4.82 -5.78 -21.52
CA ARG A 258 4.29 -6.31 -22.79
C ARG A 258 3.60 -7.66 -22.65
N ARG A 259 3.63 -8.30 -21.47
CA ARG A 259 2.94 -9.59 -21.28
C ARG A 259 1.43 -9.42 -21.36
N ARG A 260 0.76 -10.43 -21.93
CA ARG A 260 -0.70 -10.46 -21.99
C ARG A 260 -1.30 -10.35 -20.58
N GLY A 261 -2.18 -9.38 -20.39
CA GLY A 261 -2.85 -9.13 -19.11
C GLY A 261 -2.10 -8.20 -18.16
N ALA A 262 -0.79 -7.96 -18.32
CA ALA A 262 -0.03 -7.07 -17.43
C ALA A 262 -0.56 -5.62 -17.43
N PRO A 263 -0.81 -4.96 -18.58
CA PRO A 263 -1.36 -3.61 -18.58
C PRO A 263 -2.73 -3.53 -17.88
N LEU A 264 -3.54 -4.58 -18.00
CA LEU A 264 -4.86 -4.64 -17.40
C LEU A 264 -4.76 -4.77 -15.87
N VAL A 265 -3.93 -5.68 -15.33
CA VAL A 265 -3.73 -5.86 -13.89
C VAL A 265 -3.13 -4.58 -13.29
N LEU A 266 -2.07 -4.05 -13.92
CA LEU A 266 -1.34 -2.88 -13.43
C LEU A 266 -2.17 -1.59 -13.53
N GLY A 267 -2.92 -1.40 -14.61
CA GLY A 267 -3.84 -0.27 -14.76
C GLY A 267 -5.00 -0.34 -13.75
N THR A 268 -5.55 -1.53 -13.52
CA THR A 268 -6.64 -1.72 -12.55
C THR A 268 -6.18 -1.39 -11.13
N VAL A 269 -5.00 -1.87 -10.71
CA VAL A 269 -4.49 -1.60 -9.35
C VAL A 269 -4.05 -0.15 -9.18
N LEU A 270 -3.57 0.53 -10.22
CA LEU A 270 -3.31 1.97 -10.21
C LEU A 270 -4.60 2.75 -9.89
N LEU A 271 -5.69 2.45 -10.61
CA LEU A 271 -6.99 3.10 -10.40
C LEU A 271 -7.59 2.73 -9.04
N GLU A 272 -7.43 1.48 -8.58
CA GLU A 272 -7.81 1.09 -7.23
C GLU A 272 -7.08 1.94 -6.18
N GLY A 273 -5.75 2.02 -6.25
CA GLY A 273 -4.94 2.84 -5.34
C GLY A 273 -5.36 4.31 -5.36
N LEU A 274 -5.60 4.87 -6.54
CA LEU A 274 -5.99 6.26 -6.74
C LEU A 274 -7.33 6.57 -6.06
N PHE A 275 -8.37 5.82 -6.35
CA PHE A 275 -9.70 6.12 -5.85
C PHE A 275 -9.90 5.70 -4.39
N VAL A 276 -9.39 4.54 -3.98
CA VAL A 276 -9.54 4.07 -2.60
C VAL A 276 -8.80 5.00 -1.64
N PHE A 277 -7.52 5.23 -1.86
CA PHE A 277 -6.71 6.02 -0.92
C PHE A 277 -6.89 7.52 -1.10
N GLY A 278 -7.28 7.96 -2.28
CA GLY A 278 -7.76 9.31 -2.49
C GLY A 278 -8.98 9.63 -1.62
N GLY A 279 -9.98 8.74 -1.60
CA GLY A 279 -11.17 8.89 -0.75
C GLY A 279 -10.88 8.66 0.73
N LEU A 280 -10.14 7.61 1.07
CA LEU A 280 -9.80 7.23 2.45
C LEU A 280 -9.12 8.36 3.22
N SER A 281 -8.24 9.14 2.56
CA SER A 281 -7.53 10.27 3.15
C SER A 281 -8.44 11.37 3.71
N TYR A 282 -9.66 11.48 3.19
CA TYR A 282 -10.60 12.52 3.58
C TYR A 282 -11.78 12.02 4.44
N LEU A 283 -11.86 10.72 4.76
CA LEU A 283 -12.97 10.16 5.53
C LEU A 283 -13.07 10.80 6.92
N ALA A 284 -11.97 10.85 7.67
CA ALA A 284 -11.95 11.42 9.02
C ALA A 284 -12.25 12.92 8.98
N SER A 285 -11.64 13.67 8.05
CA SER A 285 -11.90 15.10 7.88
C SER A 285 -13.36 15.38 7.57
N SER A 286 -14.01 14.53 6.75
CA SER A 286 -15.44 14.68 6.42
C SER A 286 -16.34 14.49 7.64
N LEU A 287 -16.00 13.60 8.57
CA LEU A 287 -16.75 13.40 9.81
C LEU A 287 -16.69 14.65 10.70
N THR A 288 -15.51 15.24 10.82
CA THR A 288 -15.29 16.46 11.59
C THR A 288 -16.00 17.66 10.97
N ASP A 289 -15.80 17.89 9.66
CA ASP A 289 -16.32 19.09 8.99
C ASP A 289 -17.82 19.05 8.72
N ARG A 290 -18.38 17.86 8.41
CA ARG A 290 -19.82 17.75 8.06
C ARG A 290 -20.70 17.49 9.29
N PHE A 291 -20.17 16.79 10.29
CA PHE A 291 -20.99 16.27 11.39
C PHE A 291 -20.48 16.70 12.78
N GLY A 292 -19.40 17.47 12.88
CA GLY A 292 -18.84 17.93 14.15
C GLY A 292 -18.24 16.83 15.03
N ILE A 293 -17.94 15.65 14.46
CA ILE A 293 -17.36 14.53 15.19
C ILE A 293 -15.92 14.88 15.58
N ASN A 294 -15.55 14.65 16.84
CA ASN A 294 -14.18 14.90 17.28
C ASN A 294 -13.18 13.92 16.67
N TYR A 295 -11.90 14.30 16.67
CA TYR A 295 -10.84 13.57 15.96
C TYR A 295 -10.64 12.14 16.49
N ALA A 296 -10.80 11.91 17.80
CA ALA A 296 -10.65 10.59 18.41
C ALA A 296 -11.71 9.62 17.87
N TYR A 297 -12.97 10.04 17.87
CA TYR A 297 -14.05 9.22 17.30
C TYR A 297 -13.94 9.08 15.80
N ALA A 298 -13.55 10.13 15.07
CA ALA A 298 -13.34 10.05 13.63
C ALA A 298 -12.25 9.02 13.25
N GLY A 299 -11.11 9.02 13.95
CA GLY A 299 -10.05 8.04 13.76
C GLY A 299 -10.48 6.62 14.09
N LEU A 300 -11.22 6.42 15.20
CA LEU A 300 -11.77 5.12 15.58
C LEU A 300 -12.78 4.60 14.54
N MET A 301 -13.66 5.47 14.03
CA MET A 301 -14.65 5.08 13.02
C MET A 301 -13.99 4.68 11.69
N VAL A 302 -12.94 5.40 11.26
CA VAL A 302 -12.17 5.05 10.06
C VAL A 302 -11.40 3.75 10.25
N ALA A 303 -10.98 3.38 11.47
CA ALA A 303 -10.36 2.09 11.76
C ALA A 303 -11.26 0.88 11.43
N GLY A 304 -12.58 1.08 11.30
CA GLY A 304 -13.53 0.09 10.76
C GLY A 304 -13.13 -0.46 9.38
N PHE A 305 -12.34 0.30 8.60
CA PHE A 305 -11.76 -0.18 7.34
C PHE A 305 -10.89 -1.44 7.54
N GLY A 306 -10.07 -1.47 8.58
CA GLY A 306 -9.27 -2.66 8.92
C GLY A 306 -10.14 -3.83 9.40
N VAL A 307 -11.24 -3.54 10.13
CA VAL A 307 -12.22 -4.57 10.52
C VAL A 307 -12.84 -5.23 9.29
N GLY A 308 -13.13 -4.47 8.24
CA GLY A 308 -13.59 -5.00 6.95
C GLY A 308 -12.61 -6.01 6.33
N GLY A 309 -11.30 -5.78 6.47
CA GLY A 309 -10.26 -6.71 6.07
C GLY A 309 -10.29 -8.03 6.85
N LEU A 310 -10.53 -7.99 8.15
CA LEU A 310 -10.71 -9.18 8.97
C LEU A 310 -11.96 -9.97 8.55
N VAL A 311 -13.08 -9.30 8.31
CA VAL A 311 -14.31 -9.93 7.79
C VAL A 311 -14.04 -10.63 6.45
N TYR A 312 -13.32 -9.97 5.54
CA TYR A 312 -12.90 -10.58 4.28
C TYR A 312 -12.06 -11.85 4.51
N SER A 313 -11.08 -11.81 5.40
CA SER A 313 -10.15 -12.92 5.63
C SER A 313 -10.85 -14.23 6.03
N VAL A 314 -11.93 -14.14 6.81
CA VAL A 314 -12.75 -15.32 7.18
C VAL A 314 -13.77 -15.71 6.13
N SER A 315 -14.17 -14.78 5.25
CA SER A 315 -15.24 -14.98 4.26
C SER A 315 -14.72 -15.42 2.90
N VAL A 316 -13.47 -15.14 2.57
CA VAL A 316 -12.90 -15.24 1.22
C VAL A 316 -13.03 -16.63 0.60
N LYS A 317 -12.80 -17.72 1.37
CA LYS A 317 -12.91 -19.10 0.86
C LYS A 317 -14.32 -19.41 0.35
N ARG A 318 -15.35 -19.03 1.11
CA ARG A 318 -16.76 -19.24 0.72
C ARG A 318 -17.13 -18.39 -0.47
N LEU A 319 -16.59 -17.19 -0.53
CA LEU A 319 -16.88 -16.20 -1.56
C LEU A 319 -16.32 -16.64 -2.92
N ILE A 320 -15.04 -17.08 -2.95
CA ILE A 320 -14.38 -17.60 -4.17
C ILE A 320 -15.15 -18.80 -4.74
N GLY A 321 -15.57 -19.72 -3.90
CA GLY A 321 -16.30 -20.91 -4.34
C GLY A 321 -17.67 -20.62 -4.96
N ARG A 322 -18.32 -19.49 -4.59
CA ARG A 322 -19.65 -19.14 -5.08
C ARG A 322 -19.66 -18.29 -6.34
N VAL A 323 -18.79 -17.26 -6.42
CA VAL A 323 -18.87 -16.25 -7.50
C VAL A 323 -17.71 -16.33 -8.49
N GLY A 324 -16.72 -17.16 -8.20
CA GLY A 324 -15.50 -17.28 -9.01
C GLY A 324 -14.63 -16.02 -8.98
N GLU A 325 -13.45 -16.11 -9.58
CA GLU A 325 -12.42 -15.07 -9.49
C GLU A 325 -12.85 -13.71 -10.10
N LEU A 326 -13.45 -13.72 -11.30
CA LEU A 326 -13.93 -12.49 -11.93
C LEU A 326 -15.17 -11.91 -11.24
N GLY A 327 -15.97 -12.78 -10.59
CA GLY A 327 -17.11 -12.36 -9.77
C GLY A 327 -16.64 -11.65 -8.50
N ILE A 328 -15.57 -12.12 -7.87
CA ILE A 328 -14.95 -11.48 -6.69
C ILE A 328 -14.38 -10.10 -7.03
N LEU A 329 -13.71 -9.96 -8.15
CA LEU A 329 -13.20 -8.66 -8.61
C LEU A 329 -14.35 -7.62 -8.73
N LEU A 330 -15.44 -8.02 -9.38
CA LEU A 330 -16.62 -7.16 -9.52
C LEU A 330 -17.27 -6.86 -8.18
N LEU A 331 -17.44 -7.87 -7.33
CA LEU A 331 -18.04 -7.71 -6.00
C LEU A 331 -17.23 -6.73 -5.14
N GLY A 332 -15.90 -6.87 -5.12
CA GLY A 332 -15.01 -5.95 -4.40
C GLY A 332 -15.16 -4.51 -4.84
N GLY A 333 -15.14 -4.28 -6.16
CA GLY A 333 -15.36 -2.94 -6.73
C GLY A 333 -16.76 -2.39 -6.53
N ALA A 334 -17.80 -3.26 -6.55
CA ALA A 334 -19.17 -2.85 -6.25
C ALA A 334 -19.32 -2.45 -4.76
N LEU A 335 -18.77 -3.22 -3.83
CA LEU A 335 -18.78 -2.88 -2.40
C LEU A 335 -18.06 -1.55 -2.15
N LEU A 336 -16.88 -1.34 -2.76
CA LEU A 336 -16.14 -0.09 -2.70
C LEU A 336 -16.93 1.08 -3.27
N GLY A 337 -17.48 0.89 -4.47
CA GLY A 337 -18.25 1.92 -5.17
C GLY A 337 -19.48 2.35 -4.38
N VAL A 338 -20.30 1.38 -3.95
CA VAL A 338 -21.49 1.64 -3.13
C VAL A 338 -21.13 2.30 -1.81
N ALA A 339 -20.08 1.81 -1.12
CA ALA A 339 -19.67 2.38 0.16
C ALA A 339 -19.24 3.85 0.03
N PHE A 340 -18.38 4.19 -0.95
CA PHE A 340 -17.97 5.58 -1.14
C PHE A 340 -19.13 6.49 -1.57
N VAL A 341 -20.01 6.05 -2.46
CA VAL A 341 -21.21 6.80 -2.83
C VAL A 341 -22.11 7.01 -1.61
N SER A 342 -22.28 5.98 -0.77
CA SER A 342 -23.06 6.08 0.48
C SER A 342 -22.46 7.11 1.44
N VAL A 343 -21.14 7.13 1.63
CA VAL A 343 -20.47 8.18 2.43
C VAL A 343 -20.71 9.57 1.82
N GLY A 344 -20.65 9.69 0.49
CA GLY A 344 -20.87 10.96 -0.20
C GLY A 344 -22.27 11.53 0.00
N LEU A 345 -23.29 10.67 -0.03
CA LEU A 345 -24.71 11.03 0.08
C LEU A 345 -25.26 10.98 1.51
N MET A 346 -24.46 10.52 2.48
CA MET A 346 -24.88 10.26 3.85
C MET A 346 -25.43 11.52 4.56
N PRO A 347 -26.68 11.50 5.04
CA PRO A 347 -27.26 12.62 5.75
C PRO A 347 -26.84 12.68 7.24
N SER A 348 -26.37 11.55 7.81
CA SER A 348 -26.01 11.40 9.22
C SER A 348 -24.86 10.42 9.39
N TRP A 349 -24.00 10.67 10.38
CA TRP A 349 -22.81 9.86 10.68
C TRP A 349 -23.10 8.45 11.23
N HIS A 350 -24.30 8.15 11.66
CA HIS A 350 -24.67 6.87 12.30
C HIS A 350 -24.39 5.65 11.37
N TRP A 351 -24.50 5.82 10.06
CA TRP A 351 -24.22 4.78 9.07
C TRP A 351 -22.75 4.68 8.65
N PHE A 352 -21.90 5.54 9.19
CA PHE A 352 -20.52 5.64 8.75
C PHE A 352 -19.72 4.37 9.04
N VAL A 353 -19.77 3.85 10.27
CA VAL A 353 -18.99 2.67 10.69
C VAL A 353 -19.35 1.44 9.87
N PRO A 354 -20.62 1.00 9.74
CA PRO A 354 -20.94 -0.13 8.88
C PRO A 354 -20.52 0.09 7.42
N THR A 355 -20.65 1.31 6.91
CA THR A 355 -20.23 1.64 5.54
C THR A 355 -18.71 1.53 5.36
N VAL A 356 -17.91 1.98 6.33
CA VAL A 356 -16.44 1.86 6.26
C VAL A 356 -15.96 0.42 6.43
N ILE A 357 -16.67 -0.40 7.20
CA ILE A 357 -16.41 -1.85 7.26
C ILE A 357 -16.65 -2.49 5.88
N VAL A 358 -17.75 -2.16 5.22
CA VAL A 358 -18.05 -2.61 3.85
C VAL A 358 -16.98 -2.13 2.87
N LEU A 359 -16.50 -0.89 3.01
CA LEU A 359 -15.43 -0.31 2.20
C LEU A 359 -14.13 -1.10 2.36
N GLY A 360 -13.74 -1.43 3.60
CA GLY A 360 -12.59 -2.27 3.87
C GLY A 360 -12.73 -3.68 3.30
N MET A 361 -13.89 -4.32 3.49
CA MET A 361 -14.18 -5.63 2.89
C MET A 361 -14.05 -5.59 1.36
N GLY A 362 -14.62 -4.57 0.71
CA GLY A 362 -14.52 -4.37 -0.74
C GLY A 362 -13.08 -4.23 -1.22
N TYR A 363 -12.27 -3.43 -0.50
CA TYR A 363 -10.85 -3.24 -0.80
C TYR A 363 -10.07 -4.55 -0.76
N TYR A 364 -10.11 -5.28 0.34
CA TYR A 364 -9.36 -6.53 0.45
C TYR A 364 -9.85 -7.60 -0.53
N THR A 365 -11.14 -7.56 -0.88
CA THR A 365 -11.74 -8.44 -1.91
C THR A 365 -11.17 -8.14 -3.30
N MET A 366 -11.14 -6.89 -3.72
CA MET A 366 -10.63 -6.47 -5.03
C MET A 366 -9.10 -6.58 -5.10
N HIS A 367 -8.40 -6.00 -4.12
CA HIS A 367 -6.94 -5.97 -4.04
C HIS A 367 -6.32 -7.37 -3.97
N GLY A 368 -6.87 -8.25 -3.12
CA GLY A 368 -6.39 -9.64 -3.01
C GLY A 368 -6.51 -10.41 -4.31
N THR A 369 -7.59 -10.21 -5.07
CA THR A 369 -7.77 -10.81 -6.40
C THR A 369 -6.75 -10.27 -7.41
N LEU A 370 -6.53 -8.96 -7.43
CA LEU A 370 -5.54 -8.33 -8.31
C LEU A 370 -4.12 -8.76 -7.96
N GLN A 371 -3.79 -8.86 -6.67
CA GLN A 371 -2.49 -9.34 -6.20
C GLN A 371 -2.22 -10.78 -6.63
N THR A 372 -3.23 -11.66 -6.54
CA THR A 372 -3.12 -13.03 -7.03
C THR A 372 -2.83 -13.04 -8.53
N LYS A 373 -3.59 -12.27 -9.33
CA LYS A 373 -3.33 -12.13 -10.78
C LYS A 373 -1.93 -11.60 -11.08
N ALA A 374 -1.42 -10.66 -10.29
CA ALA A 374 -0.07 -10.16 -10.45
C ALA A 374 0.99 -11.28 -10.28
N THR A 375 0.80 -12.20 -9.34
CA THR A 375 1.72 -13.35 -9.16
C THR A 375 1.71 -14.33 -10.33
N GLU A 376 0.63 -14.35 -11.11
CA GLU A 376 0.46 -15.22 -12.28
C GLU A 376 1.03 -14.62 -13.58
N LEU A 377 1.28 -13.31 -13.62
CA LEU A 377 1.83 -12.62 -14.80
C LEU A 377 3.20 -13.15 -15.24
N ALA A 378 4.02 -13.58 -14.27
CA ALA A 378 5.34 -14.14 -14.52
C ALA A 378 5.69 -15.19 -13.46
N PRO A 379 5.26 -16.43 -13.62
CA PRO A 379 5.55 -17.51 -12.68
C PRO A 379 7.04 -17.72 -12.41
N GLU A 380 7.89 -17.45 -13.41
CA GLU A 380 9.35 -17.51 -13.35
C GLU A 380 9.99 -16.30 -12.66
N ALA A 381 9.27 -15.17 -12.54
CA ALA A 381 9.75 -13.91 -11.98
C ALA A 381 8.69 -13.24 -11.06
N ARG A 382 8.05 -14.03 -10.21
CA ARG A 382 6.94 -13.59 -9.34
C ARG A 382 7.28 -12.37 -8.49
N GLY A 383 8.50 -12.31 -7.93
CA GLY A 383 8.96 -11.16 -7.15
C GLY A 383 8.92 -9.86 -7.95
N THR A 384 9.40 -9.88 -9.19
CA THR A 384 9.38 -8.73 -10.10
C THR A 384 7.95 -8.29 -10.44
N ALA A 385 7.05 -9.27 -10.71
CA ALA A 385 5.66 -8.98 -11.01
C ALA A 385 4.92 -8.33 -9.82
N VAL A 386 5.15 -8.83 -8.59
CA VAL A 386 4.58 -8.27 -7.36
C VAL A 386 5.16 -6.89 -7.04
N SER A 387 6.47 -6.68 -7.26
CA SER A 387 7.07 -5.35 -7.06
C SER A 387 6.49 -4.32 -8.03
N LEU A 388 6.30 -4.70 -9.29
CA LEU A 388 5.69 -3.82 -10.29
C LEU A 388 4.21 -3.54 -9.97
N PHE A 389 3.46 -4.53 -9.51
CA PHE A 389 2.10 -4.39 -9.01
C PHE A 389 2.04 -3.38 -7.85
N ALA A 390 2.89 -3.54 -6.84
CA ALA A 390 2.98 -2.65 -5.70
C ALA A 390 3.36 -1.22 -6.13
N PHE A 391 4.29 -1.08 -7.07
CA PHE A 391 4.66 0.21 -7.64
C PHE A 391 3.43 0.93 -8.22
N PHE A 392 2.66 0.30 -9.11
CA PHE A 392 1.47 0.91 -9.71
C PHE A 392 0.40 1.25 -8.66
N PHE A 393 0.21 0.37 -7.67
CA PHE A 393 -0.69 0.62 -6.55
C PHE A 393 -0.31 1.90 -5.78
N PHE A 394 0.96 2.05 -5.40
CA PHE A 394 1.42 3.23 -4.65
C PHE A 394 1.46 4.50 -5.50
N MET A 395 1.65 4.40 -6.82
CA MET A 395 1.48 5.54 -7.72
C MET A 395 0.04 6.05 -7.69
N GLY A 396 -0.94 5.15 -7.72
CA GLY A 396 -2.34 5.50 -7.52
C GLY A 396 -2.57 6.14 -6.15
N GLN A 397 -2.05 5.53 -5.08
CA GLN A 397 -2.16 6.06 -3.71
C GLN A 397 -1.53 7.44 -3.55
N ALA A 398 -0.42 7.72 -4.22
CA ALA A 398 0.26 9.02 -4.16
C ALA A 398 -0.51 10.13 -4.89
N THR A 399 -1.15 9.80 -6.02
CA THR A 399 -1.88 10.76 -6.86
C THR A 399 -3.33 10.97 -6.40
N GLY A 400 -3.94 9.96 -5.80
CA GLY A 400 -5.35 9.96 -5.39
C GLY A 400 -5.75 11.13 -4.48
N PRO A 401 -5.05 11.39 -3.36
CA PRO A 401 -5.39 12.51 -2.46
C PRO A 401 -5.32 13.88 -3.15
N GLN A 402 -4.40 14.07 -4.09
CA GLN A 402 -4.29 15.32 -4.84
C GLN A 402 -5.46 15.51 -5.81
N LEU A 403 -5.83 14.44 -6.54
CA LEU A 403 -6.93 14.47 -7.48
C LEU A 403 -8.27 14.69 -6.76
N LEU A 404 -8.59 13.87 -5.76
CA LEU A 404 -9.85 14.00 -5.03
C LEU A 404 -9.88 15.25 -4.14
N GLY A 405 -8.72 15.73 -3.67
CA GLY A 405 -8.59 17.00 -3.01
C GLY A 405 -8.97 18.20 -3.91
N SER A 406 -8.67 18.12 -5.20
CA SER A 406 -9.11 19.13 -6.18
C SER A 406 -10.62 19.13 -6.38
N VAL A 407 -11.24 17.94 -6.43
CA VAL A 407 -12.70 17.79 -6.46
C VAL A 407 -13.34 18.30 -5.16
N LEU A 408 -12.73 17.96 -4.01
CA LEU A 408 -13.16 18.43 -2.69
C LEU A 408 -13.17 19.98 -2.61
N LYS A 409 -12.11 20.63 -3.09
CA LYS A 409 -12.03 22.10 -3.12
C LYS A 409 -13.11 22.75 -3.96
N SER A 410 -13.44 22.15 -5.10
CA SER A 410 -14.37 22.74 -6.06
C SER A 410 -15.84 22.37 -5.80
N ARG A 411 -16.12 21.18 -5.25
CA ARG A 411 -17.47 20.60 -5.16
C ARG A 411 -17.81 19.96 -3.80
N GLY A 412 -16.92 20.02 -2.83
CA GLY A 412 -17.14 19.49 -1.48
C GLY A 412 -16.93 17.98 -1.32
N TYR A 413 -17.05 17.49 -0.08
CA TYR A 413 -16.82 16.08 0.31
C TYR A 413 -17.71 15.09 -0.43
N GLY A 414 -19.01 15.39 -0.56
CA GLY A 414 -19.97 14.52 -1.23
C GLY A 414 -19.55 14.18 -2.64
N ALA A 415 -19.19 15.20 -3.44
CA ALA A 415 -18.75 15.01 -4.82
C ALA A 415 -17.43 14.21 -4.90
N ALA A 416 -16.47 14.46 -4.00
CA ALA A 416 -15.21 13.72 -3.99
C ALA A 416 -15.43 12.22 -3.73
N PHE A 417 -16.29 11.86 -2.78
CA PHE A 417 -16.61 10.46 -2.50
C PHE A 417 -17.43 9.80 -3.62
N ILE A 418 -18.37 10.52 -4.24
CA ILE A 418 -19.12 10.01 -5.39
C ILE A 418 -18.17 9.73 -6.55
N VAL A 419 -17.22 10.62 -6.84
CA VAL A 419 -16.20 10.41 -7.89
C VAL A 419 -15.35 9.18 -7.57
N ALA A 420 -14.91 9.01 -6.32
CA ALA A 420 -14.17 7.81 -5.90
C ALA A 420 -15.00 6.54 -6.10
N GLY A 421 -16.26 6.54 -5.66
CA GLY A 421 -17.15 5.39 -5.74
C GLY A 421 -17.51 5.01 -7.19
N VAL A 422 -17.89 5.97 -8.01
CA VAL A 422 -18.19 5.75 -9.43
C VAL A 422 -16.93 5.29 -10.18
N GLY A 423 -15.76 5.89 -9.89
CA GLY A 423 -14.50 5.50 -10.47
C GLY A 423 -14.15 4.04 -10.17
N LEU A 424 -14.32 3.58 -8.91
CA LEU A 424 -14.08 2.19 -8.52
C LEU A 424 -15.05 1.21 -9.15
N LEU A 425 -16.35 1.53 -9.17
CA LEU A 425 -17.34 0.70 -9.80
C LEU A 425 -17.06 0.54 -11.31
N THR A 426 -16.78 1.65 -11.99
CA THR A 426 -16.42 1.65 -13.41
C THR A 426 -15.15 0.83 -13.66
N THR A 427 -14.12 1.03 -12.82
CA THR A 427 -12.88 0.25 -12.88
C THR A 427 -13.15 -1.25 -12.76
N ALA A 428 -13.97 -1.68 -11.81
CA ALA A 428 -14.29 -3.09 -11.60
C ALA A 428 -15.08 -3.69 -12.77
N VAL A 429 -16.10 -2.98 -13.28
CA VAL A 429 -16.92 -3.42 -14.42
C VAL A 429 -16.07 -3.56 -15.69
N VAL A 430 -15.29 -2.51 -16.01
CA VAL A 430 -14.43 -2.51 -17.20
C VAL A 430 -13.37 -3.59 -17.10
N SER A 431 -12.69 -3.69 -15.96
CA SER A 431 -11.63 -4.70 -15.76
C SER A 431 -12.21 -6.12 -15.87
N ARG A 432 -13.36 -6.41 -15.24
CA ARG A 432 -14.03 -7.71 -15.40
C ARG A 432 -14.32 -8.04 -16.86
N ALA A 433 -14.88 -7.08 -17.61
CA ALA A 433 -15.20 -7.28 -19.03
C ALA A 433 -13.93 -7.58 -19.86
N LEU A 434 -12.86 -6.83 -19.62
CA LEU A 434 -11.59 -7.02 -20.32
C LEU A 434 -10.91 -8.34 -19.96
N PHE A 435 -10.90 -8.73 -18.68
CA PHE A 435 -10.38 -10.05 -18.27
C PHE A 435 -11.20 -11.21 -18.86
N ALA A 436 -12.52 -11.07 -18.93
CA ALA A 436 -13.39 -12.07 -19.55
C ALA A 436 -13.11 -12.23 -21.05
N ARG A 437 -12.90 -11.11 -21.76
CA ARG A 437 -12.52 -11.11 -23.20
C ARG A 437 -11.15 -11.77 -23.39
N ALA A 438 -10.14 -11.38 -22.61
CA ALA A 438 -8.81 -11.96 -22.70
C ALA A 438 -8.81 -13.48 -22.45
N ARG A 439 -9.63 -13.96 -21.49
CA ARG A 439 -9.79 -15.39 -21.21
C ARG A 439 -10.45 -16.14 -22.37
N ARG A 440 -11.49 -15.58 -23.00
CA ARG A 440 -12.14 -16.17 -24.20
C ARG A 440 -11.14 -16.30 -25.35
N GLN A 441 -10.43 -15.23 -25.68
CA GLN A 441 -9.41 -15.25 -26.75
C GLN A 441 -8.30 -16.29 -26.51
N ALA A 442 -7.89 -16.49 -25.26
CA ALA A 442 -6.90 -17.52 -24.91
C ALA A 442 -7.44 -18.93 -25.10
N ASN A 443 -8.73 -19.17 -24.79
CA ASN A 443 -9.38 -20.47 -24.98
C ASN A 443 -9.61 -20.77 -26.47
N ASP A 444 -10.05 -19.78 -27.25
CA ASP A 444 -10.26 -19.93 -28.71
C ASP A 444 -8.95 -20.23 -29.44
N ALA A 445 -7.85 -19.57 -29.04
CA ALA A 445 -6.53 -19.85 -29.61
C ALA A 445 -6.03 -21.28 -29.29
N ARG A 446 -6.35 -21.82 -28.11
CA ARG A 446 -5.99 -23.20 -27.74
C ARG A 446 -6.83 -24.24 -28.49
N SER A 447 -8.13 -24.00 -28.64
CA SER A 447 -9.01 -24.90 -29.40
C SER A 447 -8.68 -24.89 -30.88
N GLY A 448 -8.36 -23.74 -31.49
CA GLY A 448 -7.91 -23.67 -32.87
C GLY A 448 -6.57 -24.39 -33.14
N ALA A 449 -5.62 -24.29 -32.20
CA ALA A 449 -4.35 -25.02 -32.29
C ALA A 449 -4.51 -26.55 -32.16
N ALA A 450 -5.49 -27.02 -31.37
CA ALA A 450 -5.79 -28.45 -31.21
C ALA A 450 -6.45 -29.03 -32.47
N VAL A 451 -7.29 -28.27 -33.16
CA VAL A 451 -7.94 -28.69 -34.43
C VAL A 451 -6.97 -28.68 -35.59
N GLY A 452 -5.94 -27.80 -35.61
CA GLY A 452 -4.92 -27.77 -36.66
C GLY A 452 -3.79 -28.79 -36.50
N ALA A 453 -3.75 -29.52 -35.36
CA ALA A 453 -2.75 -30.57 -35.11
C ALA A 453 -3.31 -31.99 -35.25
N SER A 454 -4.62 -32.14 -35.53
CA SER A 454 -5.30 -33.38 -35.90
C SER A 454 -5.43 -33.51 -37.40
#